data_d4144d114ed5bf517188d6efe3f4ea97
#
_entry.id   d4144d114ed5bf517188d6efe3f4ea97
#
_cell.length_a   1.000
_cell.length_b   1.000
_cell.length_c   1.000
_cell.angle_alpha   90.00
_cell.angle_beta   90.00
_cell.angle_gamma   90.00
#
_symmetry.space_group_name_H-M   'P 1'
#
loop_
_entity.id
_entity.type
_entity.pdbx_description
1 polymer ?
#
loop_
_entity_poly.entity_id
_entity_poly.type
_entity_poly.pdbx_seq_one_letter_code
_entity_poly.pdbx_strand_id
1 'polypeptide(L)'
;MDPSLNRWWYAAAVDRDLMRRGEPQIYGTQNIQIRDENGNLIMTQYQIDTTKITDKERQYYYVPTLVQQKENLKRQNLKQISSFYSETNSIDKTVSLIKTEFKKGNHATYNVSENTLNMFGYNLMNSEKTEEALKIFKINTELYPEAPNTYDSLGECLLKLGKTNEGIKVYKKALELNPDNENAKTIIETHS
;
A
#
# COMPACT_ATOMS: atom_id res chain seq x y z
N MET A 1 -4.32 -9.63 -26.30
CA MET A 1 -3.35 -9.81 -25.20
C MET A 1 -2.60 -8.48 -25.04
N ASP A 2 -2.55 -7.92 -23.84
CA ASP A 2 -1.93 -6.61 -23.61
C ASP A 2 -0.42 -6.67 -23.91
N PRO A 3 0.09 -5.83 -24.85
CA PRO A 3 1.51 -5.83 -25.20
C PRO A 3 2.45 -5.47 -24.03
N SER A 4 1.95 -4.79 -23.00
CA SER A 4 2.70 -4.41 -21.82
C SER A 4 3.06 -5.63 -20.97
N LEU A 5 2.11 -6.55 -20.77
CA LEU A 5 2.33 -7.79 -20.03
C LEU A 5 3.41 -8.66 -20.68
N ASN A 6 3.44 -8.77 -22.02
CA ASN A 6 4.44 -9.55 -22.70
C ASN A 6 5.87 -9.03 -22.49
N ARG A 7 6.07 -7.71 -22.47
CA ARG A 7 7.39 -7.12 -22.26
C ARG A 7 7.90 -7.31 -20.84
N TRP A 8 7.06 -7.11 -19.85
CA TRP A 8 7.45 -7.35 -18.45
C TRP A 8 7.82 -8.82 -18.21
N TRP A 9 7.01 -9.76 -18.74
CA TRP A 9 7.30 -11.18 -18.63
C TRP A 9 8.62 -11.58 -19.30
N TYR A 10 8.95 -10.95 -20.43
CA TYR A 10 10.25 -11.15 -21.09
C TYR A 10 11.38 -10.72 -20.15
N ALA A 11 11.35 -9.51 -19.63
CA ALA A 11 12.37 -9.00 -18.70
C ALA A 11 12.50 -9.91 -17.46
N ALA A 12 11.39 -10.33 -16.89
CA ALA A 12 11.38 -11.23 -15.74
C ALA A 12 11.92 -12.63 -16.06
N ALA A 13 11.70 -13.15 -17.26
CA ALA A 13 12.23 -14.44 -17.67
C ALA A 13 13.75 -14.38 -17.87
N VAL A 14 14.27 -13.32 -18.51
CA VAL A 14 15.71 -13.09 -18.70
C VAL A 14 16.43 -13.00 -17.34
N ASP A 15 15.92 -12.15 -16.43
CA ASP A 15 16.54 -11.98 -15.12
C ASP A 15 16.51 -13.27 -14.28
N ARG A 16 15.41 -14.03 -14.37
CA ARG A 16 15.30 -15.33 -13.67
C ARG A 16 16.28 -16.37 -14.21
N ASP A 17 16.50 -16.39 -15.51
CA ASP A 17 17.48 -17.28 -16.12
C ASP A 17 18.91 -16.91 -15.70
N LEU A 18 19.26 -15.62 -15.73
CA LEU A 18 20.54 -15.12 -15.24
C LEU A 18 20.76 -15.48 -13.76
N MET A 19 19.75 -15.23 -12.91
CA MET A 19 19.81 -15.58 -11.48
C MET A 19 20.04 -17.08 -11.26
N ARG A 20 19.39 -17.97 -12.03
CA ARG A 20 19.60 -19.43 -11.95
C ARG A 20 21.01 -19.85 -12.31
N ARG A 21 21.68 -19.10 -13.17
CA ARG A 21 23.10 -19.32 -13.55
C ARG A 21 24.08 -18.66 -12.60
N GLY A 22 23.62 -17.98 -11.54
CA GLY A 22 24.44 -17.22 -10.61
C GLY A 22 24.98 -15.91 -11.19
N GLU A 23 24.44 -15.46 -12.33
CA GLU A 23 24.84 -14.24 -13.01
C GLU A 23 23.97 -13.03 -12.55
N PRO A 24 24.54 -11.80 -12.58
CA PRO A 24 23.77 -10.61 -12.27
C PRO A 24 22.59 -10.41 -13.23
N GLN A 25 21.43 -10.07 -12.69
CA GLN A 25 20.27 -9.69 -13.49
C GLN A 25 20.50 -8.36 -14.23
N ILE A 26 19.68 -8.08 -15.23
CA ILE A 26 19.79 -6.89 -16.09
C ILE A 26 18.70 -5.86 -15.78
N TYR A 27 17.46 -6.32 -15.70
CA TYR A 27 16.29 -5.44 -15.54
C TYR A 27 16.01 -5.10 -14.08
N GLY A 28 16.33 -5.98 -13.13
CA GLY A 28 16.06 -5.79 -11.72
C GLY A 28 14.70 -6.34 -11.29
N THR A 29 14.18 -7.36 -11.97
CA THR A 29 12.85 -7.93 -11.69
C THR A 29 12.89 -8.99 -10.57
N GLN A 30 14.08 -9.49 -10.19
CA GLN A 30 14.23 -10.55 -9.20
C GLN A 30 14.74 -9.99 -7.87
N ASN A 31 14.02 -10.35 -6.81
CA ASN A 31 14.40 -10.04 -5.44
C ASN A 31 14.61 -11.35 -4.67
N ILE A 32 15.44 -11.31 -3.64
CA ILE A 32 15.70 -12.42 -2.74
C ILE A 32 15.45 -12.01 -1.30
N GLN A 33 15.19 -13.00 -0.47
CA GLN A 33 15.08 -12.80 0.97
C GLN A 33 16.41 -13.16 1.64
N ILE A 34 16.91 -12.26 2.45
CA ILE A 34 18.13 -12.46 3.26
C ILE A 34 17.84 -12.14 4.72
N ARG A 35 18.75 -12.50 5.61
CA ARG A 35 18.74 -12.00 7.00
C ARG A 35 19.63 -10.78 7.10
N ASP A 36 19.11 -9.74 7.76
CA ASP A 36 19.90 -8.56 8.12
C ASP A 36 20.85 -8.88 9.31
N GLU A 37 21.66 -7.92 9.72
CA GLU A 37 22.59 -8.03 10.85
C GLU A 37 21.89 -8.31 12.21
N ASN A 38 20.59 -8.05 12.32
CA ASN A 38 19.77 -8.34 13.49
C ASN A 38 19.01 -9.67 13.37
N GLY A 39 19.22 -10.43 12.28
CA GLY A 39 18.57 -11.71 12.02
C GLY A 39 17.16 -11.60 11.43
N ASN A 40 16.64 -10.40 11.14
CA ASN A 40 15.32 -10.21 10.51
C ASN A 40 15.38 -10.59 9.04
N LEU A 41 14.30 -11.21 8.53
CA LEU A 41 14.15 -11.48 7.12
C LEU A 41 13.77 -10.17 6.39
N ILE A 42 14.59 -9.78 5.43
CA ILE A 42 14.36 -8.61 4.58
C ILE A 42 14.43 -9.00 3.10
N MET A 43 13.64 -8.32 2.29
CA MET A 43 13.74 -8.41 0.83
C MET A 43 14.85 -7.50 0.35
N THR A 44 15.73 -8.01 -0.51
CA THR A 44 16.75 -7.24 -1.21
C THR A 44 16.75 -7.60 -2.69
N GLN A 45 17.22 -6.67 -3.50
CA GLN A 45 17.39 -6.92 -4.92
C GLN A 45 18.52 -7.95 -5.13
N TYR A 46 18.29 -8.95 -5.97
CA TYR A 46 19.39 -9.80 -6.42
C TYR A 46 20.43 -8.94 -7.16
N GLN A 47 21.68 -9.34 -7.15
CA GLN A 47 22.76 -8.59 -7.82
C GLN A 47 22.36 -8.19 -9.25
N ILE A 48 22.61 -6.93 -9.62
CA ILE A 48 22.23 -6.37 -10.90
C ILE A 48 23.42 -5.74 -11.62
N ASP A 49 23.56 -6.03 -12.92
CA ASP A 49 24.50 -5.33 -13.78
C ASP A 49 23.84 -4.07 -14.37
N THR A 50 24.11 -2.94 -13.77
CA THR A 50 23.52 -1.65 -14.16
C THR A 50 24.11 -1.08 -15.45
N THR A 51 25.14 -1.72 -16.04
CA THR A 51 25.81 -1.26 -17.26
C THR A 51 25.13 -1.77 -18.54
N LYS A 52 24.28 -2.80 -18.41
CA LYS A 52 23.67 -3.50 -19.56
C LYS A 52 22.49 -2.76 -20.20
N ILE A 53 21.71 -2.07 -19.38
CA ILE A 53 20.56 -1.30 -19.87
C ILE A 53 20.35 -0.02 -19.05
N THR A 54 19.73 0.98 -19.67
CA THR A 54 19.34 2.23 -19.05
C THR A 54 17.97 2.13 -18.38
N ASP A 55 17.63 3.09 -17.52
CA ASP A 55 16.29 3.19 -16.92
C ASP A 55 15.19 3.42 -17.98
N LYS A 56 15.51 4.10 -19.11
CA LYS A 56 14.59 4.25 -20.23
C LYS A 56 14.25 2.91 -20.87
N GLU A 57 15.23 2.05 -21.03
CA GLU A 57 15.02 0.68 -21.56
C GLU A 57 14.25 -0.17 -20.56
N ARG A 58 14.52 -0.06 -19.23
CA ARG A 58 13.70 -0.72 -18.20
C ARG A 58 12.23 -0.33 -18.34
N GLN A 59 11.95 0.97 -18.44
CA GLN A 59 10.57 1.49 -18.62
C GLN A 59 9.91 0.98 -19.88
N TYR A 60 10.65 0.79 -20.99
CA TYR A 60 10.11 0.17 -22.20
C TYR A 60 9.61 -1.26 -21.94
N TYR A 61 10.23 -1.99 -21.00
CA TYR A 61 9.79 -3.30 -20.55
C TYR A 61 8.80 -3.24 -19.36
N TYR A 62 8.27 -2.07 -19.04
CA TYR A 62 7.38 -1.83 -17.87
C TYR A 62 8.02 -2.22 -16.54
N VAL A 63 9.34 -2.19 -16.47
CA VAL A 63 10.11 -2.38 -15.25
C VAL A 63 10.40 -1.00 -14.66
N PRO A 64 10.19 -0.79 -13.36
CA PRO A 64 10.52 0.47 -12.70
C PRO A 64 12.01 0.83 -12.84
N THR A 65 12.34 2.13 -12.75
CA THR A 65 13.73 2.59 -12.67
C THR A 65 14.44 2.01 -11.44
N LEU A 66 15.77 1.99 -11.43
CA LEU A 66 16.54 1.50 -10.28
C LEU A 66 16.20 2.25 -8.99
N VAL A 67 15.97 3.54 -9.07
CA VAL A 67 15.55 4.37 -7.93
C VAL A 67 14.19 3.91 -7.41
N GLN A 68 13.21 3.74 -8.29
CA GLN A 68 11.88 3.26 -7.93
C GLN A 68 11.92 1.84 -7.35
N GLN A 69 12.74 0.94 -7.91
CA GLN A 69 12.92 -0.41 -7.38
C GLN A 69 13.45 -0.39 -5.95
N LYS A 70 14.46 0.42 -5.67
CA LYS A 70 15.03 0.61 -4.32
C LYS A 70 14.00 1.17 -3.33
N GLU A 71 13.22 2.15 -3.74
CA GLU A 71 12.14 2.69 -2.92
C GLU A 71 11.03 1.67 -2.64
N ASN A 72 10.66 0.86 -3.64
CA ASN A 72 9.68 -0.19 -3.49
C ASN A 72 10.16 -1.26 -2.49
N LEU A 73 11.42 -1.69 -2.59
CA LEU A 73 12.02 -2.63 -1.63
C LEU A 73 12.05 -2.05 -0.21
N LYS A 74 12.41 -0.77 -0.08
CA LYS A 74 12.37 -0.10 1.22
C LYS A 74 10.98 -0.14 1.83
N ARG A 75 9.93 0.14 1.04
CA ARG A 75 8.53 0.07 1.50
C ARG A 75 8.11 -1.36 1.88
N GLN A 76 8.53 -2.36 1.10
CA GLN A 76 8.24 -3.78 1.40
C GLN A 76 8.86 -4.24 2.73
N ASN A 77 9.99 -3.68 3.10
CA ASN A 77 10.71 -4.01 4.33
C ASN A 77 10.21 -3.23 5.57
N LEU A 78 9.26 -2.29 5.40
CA LEU A 78 8.67 -1.62 6.54
C LEU A 78 7.82 -2.60 7.37
N LYS A 79 7.88 -2.46 8.70
CA LYS A 79 7.02 -3.22 9.60
C LYS A 79 5.55 -2.91 9.33
N GLN A 80 4.70 -3.92 9.45
CA GLN A 80 3.26 -3.71 9.31
C GLN A 80 2.69 -3.05 10.57
N ILE A 81 1.86 -2.03 10.40
CA ILE A 81 1.22 -1.33 11.54
C ILE A 81 0.32 -2.28 12.35
N SER A 82 -0.25 -3.29 11.70
CA SER A 82 -1.05 -4.32 12.35
C SER A 82 -0.26 -5.17 13.35
N SER A 83 1.06 -5.37 13.15
CA SER A 83 1.88 -6.08 14.14
C SER A 83 2.01 -5.29 15.43
N PHE A 84 2.21 -3.98 15.36
CA PHE A 84 2.24 -3.13 16.55
C PHE A 84 0.90 -3.14 17.30
N TYR A 85 -0.21 -3.12 16.57
CA TYR A 85 -1.53 -3.27 17.17
C TYR A 85 -1.68 -4.62 17.89
N SER A 86 -1.24 -5.72 17.26
CA SER A 86 -1.29 -7.05 17.86
C SER A 86 -0.45 -7.16 19.14
N GLU A 87 0.71 -6.50 19.18
CA GLU A 87 1.59 -6.47 20.36
C GLU A 87 1.01 -5.64 21.52
N THR A 88 0.39 -4.50 21.21
CA THR A 88 -0.07 -3.54 22.22
C THR A 88 -1.53 -3.68 22.59
N ASN A 89 -2.32 -4.33 21.74
CA ASN A 89 -3.79 -4.43 21.79
C ASN A 89 -4.46 -3.06 22.09
N SER A 90 -3.91 -1.99 21.51
CA SER A 90 -4.35 -0.62 21.77
C SER A 90 -4.45 0.20 20.48
N ILE A 91 -5.68 0.48 20.07
CA ILE A 91 -5.93 1.28 18.88
C ILE A 91 -5.44 2.72 19.04
N ASP A 92 -5.54 3.30 20.24
CA ASP A 92 -5.11 4.69 20.47
C ASP A 92 -3.60 4.84 20.41
N LYS A 93 -2.84 3.87 20.91
CA LYS A 93 -1.37 3.81 20.75
C LYS A 93 -1.02 3.63 19.27
N THR A 94 -1.78 2.80 18.55
CA THR A 94 -1.57 2.55 17.12
C THR A 94 -1.81 3.82 16.29
N VAL A 95 -2.89 4.54 16.53
CA VAL A 95 -3.18 5.84 15.88
C VAL A 95 -2.07 6.87 16.16
N SER A 96 -1.58 6.92 17.41
CA SER A 96 -0.48 7.81 17.79
C SER A 96 0.83 7.44 17.05
N LEU A 97 1.11 6.15 16.93
CA LEU A 97 2.25 5.67 16.14
C LEU A 97 2.10 6.03 14.66
N ILE A 98 0.92 5.80 14.05
CA ILE A 98 0.65 6.15 12.66
C ILE A 98 0.98 7.62 12.38
N LYS A 99 0.49 8.55 13.24
CA LYS A 99 0.79 9.98 13.11
C LYS A 99 2.30 10.29 13.19
N THR A 100 3.00 9.59 14.07
CA THR A 100 4.45 9.74 14.24
C THR A 100 5.21 9.21 13.03
N GLU A 101 4.88 8.03 12.56
CA GLU A 101 5.51 7.40 11.40
C GLU A 101 5.26 8.18 10.10
N PHE A 102 4.05 8.69 9.90
CA PHE A 102 3.73 9.54 8.75
C PHE A 102 4.60 10.79 8.69
N LYS A 103 4.85 11.45 9.84
CA LYS A 103 5.73 12.62 9.92
C LYS A 103 7.19 12.32 9.60
N LYS A 104 7.64 11.07 9.82
CA LYS A 104 9.00 10.65 9.48
C LYS A 104 9.23 10.49 7.97
N GLY A 105 8.16 10.40 7.16
CA GLY A 105 8.25 10.24 5.70
C GLY A 105 9.17 9.08 5.31
N ASN A 106 10.25 9.37 4.57
CA ASN A 106 11.20 8.35 4.11
C ASN A 106 12.00 7.65 5.24
N HIS A 107 11.92 8.13 6.47
CA HIS A 107 12.55 7.53 7.65
C HIS A 107 11.59 6.70 8.51
N ALA A 108 10.38 6.45 8.02
CA ALA A 108 9.41 5.62 8.70
C ALA A 108 9.95 4.19 8.92
N THR A 109 9.57 3.61 10.05
CA THR A 109 9.85 2.21 10.39
C THR A 109 8.66 1.32 10.08
N TYR A 110 7.45 1.87 10.17
CA TYR A 110 6.20 1.18 9.87
C TYR A 110 5.59 1.68 8.57
N ASN A 111 4.96 0.75 7.83
CA ASN A 111 4.19 1.09 6.66
C ASN A 111 2.85 1.72 7.08
N VAL A 112 2.72 3.00 6.81
CA VAL A 112 1.51 3.79 7.07
C VAL A 112 0.94 4.38 5.78
N SER A 113 1.24 3.76 4.62
CA SER A 113 0.66 4.17 3.34
C SER A 113 -0.87 4.03 3.36
N GLU A 114 -1.54 4.83 2.53
CA GLU A 114 -3.00 4.86 2.38
C GLU A 114 -3.59 3.46 2.27
N ASN A 115 -3.09 2.65 1.34
CA ASN A 115 -3.53 1.27 1.13
C ASN A 115 -3.32 0.38 2.37
N THR A 116 -2.18 0.53 3.08
CA THR A 116 -1.90 -0.29 4.28
C THR A 116 -2.86 0.04 5.40
N LEU A 117 -3.15 1.33 5.62
CA LEU A 117 -4.12 1.76 6.61
C LEU A 117 -5.53 1.31 6.23
N ASN A 118 -5.88 1.39 4.96
CA ASN A 118 -7.15 0.93 4.45
C ASN A 118 -7.36 -0.57 4.70
N MET A 119 -6.40 -1.40 4.33
CA MET A 119 -6.41 -2.84 4.58
C MET A 119 -6.51 -3.16 6.08
N PHE A 120 -5.78 -2.44 6.91
CA PHE A 120 -5.83 -2.63 8.36
C PHE A 120 -7.20 -2.27 8.93
N GLY A 121 -7.83 -1.18 8.47
CA GLY A 121 -9.20 -0.82 8.82
C GLY A 121 -10.20 -1.94 8.47
N TYR A 122 -10.13 -2.48 7.26
CA TYR A 122 -10.99 -3.59 6.85
C TYR A 122 -10.74 -4.87 7.67
N ASN A 123 -9.49 -5.20 8.01
CA ASN A 123 -9.17 -6.35 8.85
C ASN A 123 -9.81 -6.22 10.24
N LEU A 124 -9.79 -5.03 10.83
CA LEU A 124 -10.48 -4.75 12.09
C LEU A 124 -12.00 -4.89 11.95
N MET A 125 -12.57 -4.31 10.88
CA MET A 125 -14.01 -4.34 10.62
C MET A 125 -14.52 -5.77 10.39
N ASN A 126 -13.74 -6.62 9.70
CA ASN A 126 -14.05 -8.02 9.48
C ASN A 126 -13.87 -8.88 10.75
N SER A 127 -13.09 -8.39 11.71
CA SER A 127 -12.92 -9.00 13.05
C SER A 127 -13.90 -8.44 14.08
N GLU A 128 -15.00 -7.81 13.64
CA GLU A 128 -16.05 -7.22 14.47
C GLU A 128 -15.59 -6.04 15.35
N LYS A 129 -14.39 -5.52 15.12
CA LYS A 129 -13.82 -4.35 15.82
C LYS A 129 -14.11 -3.05 15.05
N THR A 130 -15.39 -2.84 14.69
CA THR A 130 -15.79 -1.75 13.79
C THR A 130 -15.52 -0.35 14.37
N GLU A 131 -15.64 -0.15 15.69
CA GLU A 131 -15.29 1.15 16.32
C GLU A 131 -13.78 1.44 16.26
N GLU A 132 -12.93 0.39 16.33
CA GLU A 132 -11.49 0.55 16.16
C GLU A 132 -11.15 0.80 14.69
N ALA A 133 -11.81 0.12 13.76
CA ALA A 133 -11.71 0.35 12.33
C ALA A 133 -12.05 1.80 11.98
N LEU A 134 -13.10 2.35 12.59
CA LEU A 134 -13.49 3.75 12.41
C LEU A 134 -12.33 4.72 12.74
N LYS A 135 -11.57 4.46 13.80
CA LYS A 135 -10.41 5.28 14.16
C LYS A 135 -9.31 5.21 13.08
N ILE A 136 -9.10 4.03 12.49
CA ILE A 136 -8.11 3.84 11.42
C ILE A 136 -8.57 4.52 10.12
N PHE A 137 -9.82 4.35 9.72
CA PHE A 137 -10.33 5.03 8.52
C PHE A 137 -10.33 6.56 8.68
N LYS A 138 -10.66 7.08 9.86
CA LYS A 138 -10.56 8.53 10.14
C LYS A 138 -9.13 9.04 10.02
N ILE A 139 -8.15 8.37 10.63
CA ILE A 139 -6.77 8.81 10.48
C ILE A 139 -6.29 8.67 9.03
N ASN A 140 -6.76 7.68 8.27
CA ASN A 140 -6.43 7.53 6.86
C ASN A 140 -6.91 8.73 6.04
N THR A 141 -8.17 9.20 6.24
CA THR A 141 -8.66 10.42 5.58
C THR A 141 -7.94 11.69 6.01
N GLU A 142 -7.49 11.78 7.29
CA GLU A 142 -6.69 12.91 7.77
C GLU A 142 -5.32 13.00 7.09
N LEU A 143 -4.68 11.86 6.85
CA LEU A 143 -3.33 11.79 6.29
C LEU A 143 -3.32 11.84 4.75
N TYR A 144 -4.40 11.38 4.12
CA TYR A 144 -4.54 11.28 2.66
C TYR A 144 -5.83 11.95 2.17
N PRO A 145 -6.00 13.27 2.40
CA PRO A 145 -7.26 13.98 2.15
C PRO A 145 -7.67 14.06 0.67
N GLU A 146 -6.72 13.84 -0.26
CA GLU A 146 -6.98 13.84 -1.70
C GLU A 146 -7.28 12.44 -2.27
N ALA A 147 -7.25 11.40 -1.44
CA ALA A 147 -7.50 10.03 -1.88
C ALA A 147 -9.00 9.66 -1.72
N PRO A 148 -9.78 9.56 -2.80
CA PRO A 148 -11.23 9.29 -2.72
C PRO A 148 -11.55 7.96 -2.02
N ASN A 149 -10.69 6.95 -2.18
CA ASN A 149 -10.84 5.64 -1.59
C ASN A 149 -10.87 5.66 -0.04
N THR A 150 -10.18 6.63 0.59
CA THR A 150 -10.18 6.75 2.06
C THR A 150 -11.54 7.16 2.58
N TYR A 151 -12.24 8.04 1.86
CA TYR A 151 -13.59 8.50 2.21
C TYR A 151 -14.64 7.43 1.92
N ASP A 152 -14.48 6.67 0.84
CA ASP A 152 -15.37 5.55 0.53
C ASP A 152 -15.36 4.51 1.65
N SER A 153 -14.17 4.08 2.08
CA SER A 153 -13.99 3.13 3.17
C SER A 153 -14.47 3.67 4.53
N LEU A 154 -14.26 4.95 4.81
CA LEU A 154 -14.80 5.60 6.01
C LEU A 154 -16.33 5.64 5.99
N GLY A 155 -16.92 5.96 4.84
CA GLY A 155 -18.37 5.96 4.64
C GLY A 155 -18.98 4.58 4.90
N GLU A 156 -18.40 3.52 4.35
CA GLU A 156 -18.83 2.14 4.59
C GLU A 156 -18.80 1.78 6.08
N CYS A 157 -17.70 2.10 6.76
CA CYS A 157 -17.54 1.84 8.19
C CYS A 157 -18.62 2.58 9.02
N LEU A 158 -18.92 3.83 8.68
CA LEU A 158 -19.96 4.62 9.34
C LEU A 158 -21.36 4.02 9.13
N LEU A 159 -21.69 3.57 7.93
CA LEU A 159 -22.95 2.89 7.65
C LEU A 159 -23.07 1.59 8.46
N LYS A 160 -22.00 0.80 8.52
CA LYS A 160 -21.97 -0.43 9.33
C LYS A 160 -22.19 -0.18 10.83
N LEU A 161 -21.82 1.00 11.32
CA LEU A 161 -22.08 1.44 12.69
C LEU A 161 -23.48 2.09 12.88
N GLY A 162 -24.32 2.13 11.85
CA GLY A 162 -25.62 2.79 11.88
C GLY A 162 -25.57 4.32 11.88
N LYS A 163 -24.37 4.90 11.64
CA LYS A 163 -24.15 6.35 11.57
C LYS A 163 -24.46 6.88 10.15
N THR A 164 -25.69 6.62 9.66
CA THR A 164 -26.07 6.81 8.27
C THR A 164 -25.83 8.24 7.78
N ASN A 165 -26.25 9.25 8.53
CA ASN A 165 -26.08 10.65 8.11
C ASN A 165 -24.62 11.07 7.96
N GLU A 166 -23.74 10.58 8.86
CA GLU A 166 -22.31 10.83 8.77
C GLU A 166 -21.70 10.08 7.56
N GLY A 167 -22.13 8.84 7.34
CA GLY A 167 -21.69 8.01 6.20
C GLY A 167 -22.01 8.67 4.87
N ILE A 168 -23.27 9.12 4.68
CA ILE A 168 -23.69 9.83 3.46
C ILE A 168 -22.87 11.09 3.22
N LYS A 169 -22.58 11.87 4.28
CA LYS A 169 -21.74 13.07 4.16
C LYS A 169 -20.34 12.74 3.67
N VAL A 170 -19.77 11.64 4.15
CA VAL A 170 -18.43 11.17 3.77
C VAL A 170 -18.44 10.63 2.34
N TYR A 171 -19.45 9.87 1.93
CA TYR A 171 -19.59 9.43 0.53
C TYR A 171 -19.74 10.60 -0.45
N LYS A 172 -20.43 11.69 -0.08
CA LYS A 172 -20.47 12.91 -0.89
C LYS A 172 -19.07 13.47 -1.12
N LYS A 173 -18.21 13.44 -0.09
CA LYS A 173 -16.81 13.85 -0.24
C LYS A 173 -16.00 12.91 -1.15
N ALA A 174 -16.21 11.60 -1.05
CA ALA A 174 -15.61 10.63 -1.98
C ALA A 174 -16.01 10.93 -3.43
N LEU A 175 -17.28 11.27 -3.67
CA LEU A 175 -17.81 11.60 -4.99
C LEU A 175 -17.31 12.96 -5.52
N GLU A 176 -17.06 13.94 -4.66
CA GLU A 176 -16.40 15.20 -5.05
C GLU A 176 -14.99 14.95 -5.59
N LEU A 177 -14.25 14.02 -4.98
CA LEU A 177 -12.88 13.66 -5.37
C LEU A 177 -12.83 12.71 -6.57
N ASN A 178 -13.84 11.84 -6.71
CA ASN A 178 -14.00 10.92 -7.82
C ASN A 178 -15.44 10.87 -8.30
N PRO A 179 -15.83 11.73 -9.26
CA PRO A 179 -17.21 11.79 -9.78
C PRO A 179 -17.71 10.50 -10.45
N ASP A 180 -16.82 9.59 -10.82
CA ASP A 180 -17.16 8.31 -11.46
C ASP A 180 -17.36 7.17 -10.44
N ASN A 181 -17.39 7.45 -9.14
CA ASN A 181 -17.65 6.45 -8.10
C ASN A 181 -19.14 6.06 -8.05
N GLU A 182 -19.51 5.07 -8.85
CA GLU A 182 -20.88 4.56 -8.95
C GLU A 182 -21.39 3.96 -7.62
N ASN A 183 -20.49 3.37 -6.81
CA ASN A 183 -20.84 2.86 -5.48
C ASN A 183 -21.32 4.00 -4.57
N ALA A 184 -20.56 5.08 -4.50
CA ALA A 184 -20.93 6.26 -3.70
C ALA A 184 -22.25 6.88 -4.16
N LYS A 185 -22.51 6.97 -5.49
CA LYS A 185 -23.79 7.44 -6.03
C LYS A 185 -24.96 6.59 -5.54
N THR A 186 -24.86 5.28 -5.73
CA THR A 186 -25.90 4.33 -5.33
C THR A 186 -26.21 4.41 -3.84
N ILE A 187 -25.19 4.48 -2.99
CA ILE A 187 -25.36 4.57 -1.54
C ILE A 187 -26.06 5.87 -1.14
N ILE A 188 -25.66 7.01 -1.73
CA ILE A 188 -26.28 8.30 -1.45
C ILE A 188 -27.75 8.28 -1.86
N GLU A 189 -28.09 7.78 -3.04
CA GLU A 189 -29.47 7.69 -3.55
C GLU A 189 -30.36 6.80 -2.66
N THR A 190 -29.81 5.67 -2.20
CA THR A 190 -30.58 4.69 -1.40
C THR A 190 -30.89 5.19 0.02
N HIS A 191 -30.08 6.12 0.55
CA HIS A 191 -30.19 6.59 1.94
C HIS A 191 -30.56 8.09 2.06
N SER A 192 -30.96 8.73 0.95
CA SER A 192 -31.34 10.16 0.90
C SER A 192 -32.81 10.40 1.16
#